data_5c5fc08938d3c240cf9825cd443cd2c7
#
_entry.id   5c5fc08938d3c240cf9825cd443cd2c7
#
_cell.length_a   1.000
_cell.length_b   1.000
_cell.length_c   1.000
_cell.angle_alpha   90.00
_cell.angle_beta   90.00
_cell.angle_gamma   90.00
#
_symmetry.space_group_name_H-M   'P 1'
#
loop_
_entity.id
_entity.type
_entity.pdbx_description
1 polymer ?
#
loop_
_entity_poly.entity_id
_entity_poly.type
_entity_poly.pdbx_seq_one_letter_code
_entity_poly.pdbx_strand_id
1 'polypeptide(L)'
;LAMDRAYINYAKFEELTRRGVIYVTKMKSNLVYEIAEDMMYVSPDGLVEYRVQRVKFRKKVKDGEDIVHDARIITYADIRKTRVKLVSLLTNDMDMSVEEIVEIYRKRWEIELLFKQLKQNFPLRYFYGENANAIKIQIWVTLIANLLLMVMQKRIKRAWSFSALATMVRIMLMYYVNPYTFFE
;
A
#
# COMPACT_ATOMS: atom_id res chain seq x y z
N LEU A 1 -1.33 7.89 -4.89
CA LEU A 1 -0.66 7.47 -3.66
C LEU A 1 -1.63 6.67 -2.78
N ALA A 2 -1.42 5.36 -2.56
CA ALA A 2 -2.20 4.59 -1.59
C ALA A 2 -1.56 4.68 -0.20
N MET A 3 -2.34 5.06 0.81
CA MET A 3 -1.84 5.30 2.18
C MET A 3 -2.61 4.48 3.22
N ASP A 4 -1.94 4.19 4.35
CA ASP A 4 -2.63 3.66 5.52
C ASP A 4 -3.46 4.76 6.22
N ARG A 5 -4.58 4.36 6.82
CA ARG A 5 -5.48 5.25 7.56
C ARG A 5 -4.82 5.97 8.76
N ALA A 6 -3.66 5.51 9.22
CA ALA A 6 -2.90 6.16 10.28
C ALA A 6 -2.44 7.56 9.89
N TYR A 7 -2.22 7.80 8.58
CA TYR A 7 -1.70 9.06 8.04
C TYR A 7 -2.78 10.10 7.70
N ILE A 8 -4.03 9.90 8.12
CA ILE A 8 -5.12 10.86 7.88
C ILE A 8 -4.83 12.17 8.63
N ASN A 9 -4.60 13.23 7.85
CA ASN A 9 -4.41 14.60 8.30
C ASN A 9 -4.92 15.55 7.20
N TYR A 10 -5.92 16.39 7.51
CA TYR A 10 -6.57 17.24 6.52
C TYR A 10 -5.62 18.29 5.91
N ALA A 11 -4.71 18.87 6.69
CA ALA A 11 -3.72 19.82 6.18
C ALA A 11 -2.78 19.13 5.18
N LYS A 12 -2.38 17.90 5.48
CA LYS A 12 -1.53 17.11 4.57
C LYS A 12 -2.27 16.69 3.30
N PHE A 13 -3.56 16.37 3.41
CA PHE A 13 -4.38 16.04 2.26
C PHE A 13 -4.57 17.23 1.34
N GLU A 14 -4.79 18.41 1.92
CA GLU A 14 -4.87 19.65 1.15
C GLU A 14 -3.54 19.99 0.47
N GLU A 15 -2.41 19.81 1.16
CA GLU A 15 -1.08 19.97 0.56
C GLU A 15 -0.88 19.01 -0.63
N LEU A 16 -1.25 17.73 -0.47
CA LEU A 16 -1.15 16.74 -1.55
C LEU A 16 -2.02 17.14 -2.75
N THR A 17 -3.25 17.61 -2.49
CA THR A 17 -4.17 18.04 -3.53
C THR A 17 -3.63 19.26 -4.29
N ARG A 18 -3.10 20.28 -3.59
CA ARG A 18 -2.45 21.43 -4.22
C ARG A 18 -1.24 21.07 -5.06
N ARG A 19 -0.56 19.98 -4.73
CA ARG A 19 0.57 19.43 -5.50
C ARG A 19 0.14 18.51 -6.63
N GLY A 20 -1.16 18.37 -6.90
CA GLY A 20 -1.69 17.47 -7.93
C GLY A 20 -1.50 15.97 -7.63
N VAL A 21 -1.28 15.63 -6.36
CA VAL A 21 -1.10 14.23 -5.96
C VAL A 21 -2.44 13.62 -5.58
N ILE A 22 -2.89 12.64 -6.35
CA ILE A 22 -4.05 11.82 -6.02
C ILE A 22 -3.69 10.87 -4.88
N TYR A 23 -4.51 10.85 -3.83
CA TYR A 23 -4.37 9.89 -2.74
C TYR A 23 -5.60 8.99 -2.62
N VAL A 24 -5.39 7.77 -2.12
CA VAL A 24 -6.45 6.84 -1.71
C VAL A 24 -6.08 6.27 -0.33
N THR A 25 -6.99 6.37 0.61
CA THR A 25 -6.82 5.81 1.96
C THR A 25 -8.12 5.22 2.48
N LYS A 26 -8.01 4.33 3.48
CA LYS A 26 -9.19 3.84 4.18
C LYS A 26 -9.66 4.88 5.18
N MET A 27 -10.95 5.16 5.18
CA MET A 27 -11.58 6.12 6.08
C MET A 27 -11.58 5.61 7.54
N LYS A 28 -11.48 6.54 8.49
CA LYS A 28 -11.76 6.31 9.92
C LYS A 28 -13.23 6.57 10.21
N SER A 29 -13.82 5.82 11.14
CA SER A 29 -15.25 5.94 11.48
C SER A 29 -15.62 7.24 12.22
N ASN A 30 -14.63 7.91 12.80
CA ASN A 30 -14.81 9.10 13.63
C ASN A 30 -14.56 10.43 12.89
N LEU A 31 -14.54 10.43 11.56
CA LEU A 31 -14.36 11.66 10.79
C LEU A 31 -15.69 12.41 10.67
N VAL A 32 -15.64 13.72 10.88
CA VAL A 32 -16.78 14.62 10.71
C VAL A 32 -16.64 15.32 9.36
N TYR A 33 -17.68 15.26 8.55
CA TYR A 33 -17.74 15.86 7.22
C TYR A 33 -19.16 16.26 6.83
N GLU A 34 -19.27 17.18 5.89
CA GLU A 34 -20.52 17.57 5.26
C GLU A 34 -20.68 16.80 3.94
N ILE A 35 -21.86 16.24 3.69
CA ILE A 35 -22.17 15.55 2.43
C ILE A 35 -22.71 16.57 1.45
N ALA A 36 -22.04 16.71 0.32
CA ALA A 36 -22.50 17.56 -0.78
C ALA A 36 -23.36 16.76 -1.79
N GLU A 37 -22.94 15.52 -2.08
CA GLU A 37 -23.65 14.61 -2.99
C GLU A 37 -23.58 13.18 -2.43
N ASP A 38 -24.64 12.41 -2.66
CA ASP A 38 -24.75 11.02 -2.25
C ASP A 38 -25.42 10.21 -3.36
N MET A 39 -24.77 9.22 -3.91
CA MET A 39 -25.29 8.42 -5.01
C MET A 39 -24.92 6.95 -4.86
N MET A 40 -25.77 6.09 -5.40
CA MET A 40 -25.48 4.66 -5.53
C MET A 40 -24.95 4.38 -6.94
N TYR A 41 -23.93 3.56 -7.01
CA TYR A 41 -23.33 3.08 -8.25
C TYR A 41 -23.21 1.57 -8.21
N VAL A 42 -23.61 0.90 -9.28
CA VAL A 42 -23.48 -0.55 -9.42
C VAL A 42 -22.36 -0.83 -10.41
N SER A 43 -21.47 -1.78 -10.06
CA SER A 43 -20.38 -2.19 -10.95
C SER A 43 -20.92 -2.67 -12.32
N PRO A 44 -20.14 -2.57 -13.40
CA PRO A 44 -20.58 -2.97 -14.75
C PRO A 44 -21.00 -4.44 -14.85
N ASP A 45 -20.45 -5.30 -14.00
CA ASP A 45 -20.80 -6.73 -13.89
C ASP A 45 -22.04 -6.99 -13.01
N GLY A 46 -22.60 -5.94 -12.37
CA GLY A 46 -23.77 -6.05 -11.49
C GLY A 46 -23.52 -6.70 -10.12
N LEU A 47 -22.27 -7.01 -9.80
CA LEU A 47 -21.93 -7.81 -8.60
C LEU A 47 -21.69 -6.98 -7.34
N VAL A 48 -21.30 -5.72 -7.49
CA VAL A 48 -20.93 -4.86 -6.35
C VAL A 48 -21.69 -3.54 -6.39
N GLU A 49 -22.34 -3.21 -5.28
CA GLU A 49 -22.93 -1.90 -5.07
C GLU A 49 -21.98 -1.01 -4.29
N TYR A 50 -21.82 0.22 -4.78
CA TYR A 50 -20.99 1.24 -4.17
C TYR A 50 -21.86 2.44 -3.79
N ARG A 51 -21.71 2.92 -2.56
CA ARG A 51 -22.18 4.25 -2.17
C ARG A 51 -21.05 5.24 -2.40
N VAL A 52 -21.30 6.23 -3.24
CA VAL A 52 -20.32 7.25 -3.62
C VAL A 52 -20.80 8.58 -3.09
N GLN A 53 -20.00 9.23 -2.24
CA GLN A 53 -20.33 10.51 -1.62
C GLN A 53 -19.26 11.54 -1.94
N ARG A 54 -19.65 12.73 -2.37
CA ARG A 54 -18.80 13.91 -2.36
C ARG A 54 -18.96 14.62 -1.04
N VAL A 55 -17.85 14.91 -0.39
CA VAL A 55 -17.84 15.41 0.99
C VAL A 55 -16.87 16.56 1.16
N LYS A 56 -17.17 17.43 2.15
CA LYS A 56 -16.29 18.51 2.58
C LYS A 56 -15.88 18.30 4.01
N PHE A 57 -14.58 18.26 4.24
CA PHE A 57 -14.00 18.28 5.56
C PHE A 57 -13.64 19.72 5.93
N ARG A 58 -14.02 20.13 7.15
CA ARG A 58 -13.64 21.44 7.68
C ARG A 58 -12.83 21.26 8.95
N LYS A 59 -11.69 21.93 9.03
CA LYS A 59 -10.90 21.98 10.25
C LYS A 59 -10.61 23.42 10.60
N LYS A 60 -11.10 23.84 11.75
CA LYS A 60 -10.81 25.17 12.31
C LYS A 60 -9.33 25.23 12.72
N VAL A 61 -8.67 26.31 12.36
CA VAL A 61 -7.29 26.63 12.75
C VAL A 61 -7.34 27.86 13.65
N LYS A 62 -6.70 27.79 14.84
CA LYS A 62 -6.81 28.82 15.89
C LYS A 62 -6.40 30.23 15.45
N ASP A 63 -5.41 30.36 14.54
CA ASP A 63 -4.84 31.64 14.11
C ASP A 63 -4.63 31.70 12.59
N GLY A 64 -5.54 31.13 11.80
CA GLY A 64 -5.43 31.09 10.34
C GLY A 64 -6.76 30.78 9.66
N GLU A 65 -6.73 30.70 8.33
CA GLU A 65 -7.91 30.31 7.56
C GLU A 65 -8.30 28.86 7.83
N ASP A 66 -9.59 28.59 7.91
CA ASP A 66 -10.13 27.25 8.07
C ASP A 66 -9.68 26.38 6.89
N ILE A 67 -9.19 25.18 7.17
CA ILE A 67 -8.86 24.22 6.15
C ILE A 67 -10.15 23.57 5.67
N VAL A 68 -10.48 23.79 4.39
CA VAL A 68 -11.56 23.11 3.69
C VAL A 68 -10.94 22.14 2.69
N HIS A 69 -11.35 20.88 2.76
CA HIS A 69 -10.84 19.83 1.88
C HIS A 69 -12.00 19.07 1.25
N ASP A 70 -12.09 19.15 -0.07
CA ASP A 70 -13.07 18.39 -0.85
C ASP A 70 -12.52 16.98 -1.11
N ALA A 71 -13.38 15.99 -0.89
CA ALA A 71 -13.00 14.60 -1.07
C ALA A 71 -14.20 13.75 -1.51
N ARG A 72 -13.89 12.55 -2.00
CA ARG A 72 -14.85 11.53 -2.40
C ARG A 72 -14.72 10.31 -1.49
N ILE A 73 -15.85 9.84 -0.96
CA ILE A 73 -15.91 8.62 -0.16
C ILE A 73 -16.60 7.55 -0.99
N ILE A 74 -15.97 6.38 -1.07
CA ILE A 74 -16.49 5.20 -1.76
C ILE A 74 -16.66 4.09 -0.73
N THR A 75 -17.91 3.69 -0.48
CA THR A 75 -18.24 2.64 0.49
C THR A 75 -18.80 1.43 -0.24
N TYR A 76 -18.28 0.25 0.07
CA TYR A 76 -18.72 -1.01 -0.49
C TYR A 76 -18.59 -2.17 0.51
N ALA A 77 -19.30 -3.26 0.25
CA ALA A 77 -19.20 -4.50 1.00
C ALA A 77 -18.02 -5.34 0.47
N ASP A 78 -17.00 -5.53 1.30
CA ASP A 78 -15.89 -6.45 1.02
C ASP A 78 -16.26 -7.83 1.57
N ILE A 79 -16.63 -8.75 0.67
CA ILE A 79 -17.05 -10.10 1.02
C ILE A 79 -15.82 -11.00 0.98
N ARG A 80 -15.34 -11.42 2.16
CA ARG A 80 -14.23 -12.38 2.28
C ARG A 80 -14.70 -13.64 2.98
N LYS A 81 -14.75 -14.74 2.23
CA LYS A 81 -15.24 -16.04 2.72
C LYS A 81 -16.66 -15.89 3.32
N THR A 82 -16.78 -15.98 4.64
CA THR A 82 -18.05 -15.92 5.38
C THR A 82 -18.31 -14.57 6.07
N ARG A 83 -17.43 -13.58 5.90
CA ARG A 83 -17.54 -12.28 6.57
C ARG A 83 -17.76 -11.17 5.56
N VAL A 84 -18.82 -10.42 5.76
CA VAL A 84 -19.08 -9.17 5.04
C VAL A 84 -18.55 -8.01 5.88
N LYS A 85 -17.72 -7.17 5.31
CA LYS A 85 -17.17 -5.97 5.97
C LYS A 85 -17.37 -4.76 5.09
N LEU A 86 -18.03 -3.74 5.61
CA LEU A 86 -18.09 -2.44 4.95
C LEU A 86 -16.71 -1.78 4.95
N VAL A 87 -16.28 -1.36 3.79
CA VAL A 87 -15.03 -0.64 3.56
C VAL A 87 -15.38 0.70 2.96
N SER A 88 -14.89 1.79 3.59
CA SER A 88 -15.01 3.14 3.07
C SER A 88 -13.61 3.64 2.71
N LEU A 89 -13.42 4.02 1.46
CA LEU A 89 -12.21 4.63 0.92
C LEU A 89 -12.42 6.12 0.76
N LEU A 90 -11.37 6.89 1.01
CA LEU A 90 -11.33 8.34 0.87
C LEU A 90 -10.29 8.71 -0.17
N THR A 91 -10.64 9.58 -1.11
CA THR A 91 -9.77 10.09 -2.16
C THR A 91 -10.09 11.56 -2.47
N ASN A 92 -9.11 12.30 -3.00
CA ASN A 92 -9.31 13.63 -3.57
C ASN A 92 -9.59 13.61 -5.08
N ASP A 93 -9.61 12.43 -5.70
CA ASP A 93 -9.95 12.29 -7.10
C ASP A 93 -11.48 12.20 -7.28
N MET A 94 -12.02 13.05 -8.15
CA MET A 94 -13.46 13.13 -8.39
C MET A 94 -13.90 12.38 -9.65
N ASP A 95 -12.96 12.05 -10.55
CA ASP A 95 -13.24 11.60 -11.90
C ASP A 95 -12.90 10.13 -12.15
N MET A 96 -11.88 9.60 -11.44
CA MET A 96 -11.45 8.20 -11.59
C MET A 96 -12.59 7.23 -11.28
N SER A 97 -12.64 6.12 -12.03
CA SER A 97 -13.64 5.07 -11.79
C SER A 97 -13.56 4.49 -10.38
N VAL A 98 -14.66 4.02 -9.87
CA VAL A 98 -14.76 3.45 -8.51
C VAL A 98 -13.88 2.20 -8.41
N GLU A 99 -13.88 1.38 -9.45
CA GLU A 99 -13.12 0.14 -9.56
C GLU A 99 -11.61 0.40 -9.51
N GLU A 100 -11.13 1.39 -10.24
CA GLU A 100 -9.71 1.78 -10.23
C GLU A 100 -9.26 2.23 -8.84
N ILE A 101 -10.07 3.05 -8.15
CA ILE A 101 -9.76 3.51 -6.79
C ILE A 101 -9.69 2.32 -5.83
N VAL A 102 -10.62 1.38 -5.93
CA VAL A 102 -10.63 0.15 -5.11
C VAL A 102 -9.40 -0.70 -5.40
N GLU A 103 -9.02 -0.85 -6.68
CA GLU A 103 -7.83 -1.62 -7.07
C GLU A 103 -6.54 -0.96 -6.57
N ILE A 104 -6.40 0.36 -6.72
CA ILE A 104 -5.26 1.13 -6.18
C ILE A 104 -5.11 0.88 -4.68
N TYR A 105 -6.22 0.91 -3.93
CA TYR A 105 -6.16 0.65 -2.50
C TYR A 105 -5.81 -0.82 -2.17
N ARG A 106 -6.29 -1.77 -2.96
CA ARG A 106 -5.92 -3.19 -2.80
C ARG A 106 -4.42 -3.42 -3.00
N LYS A 107 -3.80 -2.77 -3.98
CA LYS A 107 -2.35 -2.83 -4.22
C LYS A 107 -1.52 -2.32 -3.04
N ARG A 108 -2.05 -1.47 -2.18
CA ARG A 108 -1.37 -1.06 -0.93
C ARG A 108 -0.92 -2.27 -0.08
N TRP A 109 -1.69 -3.38 -0.13
CA TRP A 109 -1.34 -4.58 0.62
C TRP A 109 -0.03 -5.24 0.17
N GLU A 110 0.42 -4.99 -1.04
CA GLU A 110 1.67 -5.54 -1.58
C GLU A 110 2.89 -5.09 -0.77
N ILE A 111 2.86 -3.89 -0.18
CA ILE A 111 3.95 -3.42 0.67
C ILE A 111 4.04 -4.21 1.98
N GLU A 112 2.90 -4.63 2.53
CA GLU A 112 2.89 -5.47 3.73
C GLU A 112 3.44 -6.86 3.43
N LEU A 113 3.13 -7.41 2.26
CA LEU A 113 3.71 -8.67 1.77
C LEU A 113 5.22 -8.55 1.56
N LEU A 114 5.69 -7.44 0.98
CA LEU A 114 7.11 -7.15 0.83
C LEU A 114 7.81 -7.11 2.20
N PHE A 115 7.28 -6.35 3.16
CA PHE A 115 7.87 -6.29 4.50
C PHE A 115 7.86 -7.66 5.20
N LYS A 116 6.82 -8.46 5.02
CA LYS A 116 6.77 -9.83 5.52
C LYS A 116 7.87 -10.67 4.91
N GLN A 117 8.04 -10.62 3.59
CA GLN A 117 9.08 -11.34 2.85
C GLN A 117 10.48 -10.93 3.32
N LEU A 118 10.74 -9.63 3.46
CA LEU A 118 12.01 -9.10 3.95
C LEU A 118 12.33 -9.60 5.37
N LYS A 119 11.36 -9.49 6.29
CA LYS A 119 11.55 -9.95 7.68
C LYS A 119 11.75 -11.46 7.82
N GLN A 120 11.17 -12.24 6.90
CA GLN A 120 11.31 -13.70 6.92
C GLN A 120 12.65 -14.18 6.36
N ASN A 121 13.20 -13.51 5.36
CA ASN A 121 14.34 -14.00 4.61
C ASN A 121 15.65 -13.25 4.89
N PHE A 122 15.59 -12.07 5.54
CA PHE A 122 16.76 -11.25 5.81
C PHE A 122 16.85 -10.87 7.30
N PRO A 123 18.07 -10.63 7.84
CA PRO A 123 18.28 -10.34 9.25
C PRO A 123 17.95 -8.88 9.60
N LEU A 124 16.72 -8.44 9.33
CA LEU A 124 16.24 -7.08 9.67
C LEU A 124 15.77 -6.94 11.13
N ARG A 125 15.91 -8.00 11.95
CA ARG A 125 15.61 -7.94 13.39
C ARG A 125 16.73 -7.30 14.20
N TYR A 126 17.93 -7.29 13.64
CA TYR A 126 19.15 -6.75 14.26
C TYR A 126 19.84 -5.83 13.27
N PHE A 127 20.26 -4.68 13.74
CA PHE A 127 21.08 -3.75 12.95
C PHE A 127 22.53 -3.89 13.44
N TYR A 128 23.45 -4.11 12.50
CA TYR A 128 24.87 -4.27 12.80
C TYR A 128 25.56 -2.96 13.18
N GLY A 129 24.94 -1.82 12.84
CA GLY A 129 25.42 -0.48 13.20
C GLY A 129 24.32 0.30 13.90
N GLU A 130 24.74 1.12 14.89
CA GLU A 130 23.82 1.91 15.71
C GLU A 130 23.52 3.29 15.11
N ASN A 131 24.33 3.79 14.18
CA ASN A 131 24.12 5.08 13.57
C ASN A 131 23.11 5.00 12.40
N ALA A 132 22.42 6.13 12.14
CA ALA A 132 21.39 6.22 11.11
C ALA A 132 21.88 5.84 9.70
N ASN A 133 23.14 6.09 9.37
CA ASN A 133 23.70 5.73 8.07
C ASN A 133 23.89 4.22 7.93
N ALA A 134 24.42 3.54 8.94
CA ALA A 134 24.58 2.08 8.93
C ALA A 134 23.23 1.37 8.82
N ILE A 135 22.22 1.85 9.54
CA ILE A 135 20.83 1.33 9.44
C ILE A 135 20.29 1.49 8.01
N LYS A 136 20.44 2.65 7.40
CA LYS A 136 20.03 2.91 6.01
C LYS A 136 20.75 1.98 5.03
N ILE A 137 22.07 1.83 5.18
CA ILE A 137 22.85 0.93 4.31
C ILE A 137 22.32 -0.50 4.41
N GLN A 138 22.10 -1.02 5.62
CA GLN A 138 21.57 -2.38 5.80
C GLN A 138 20.20 -2.55 5.15
N ILE A 139 19.31 -1.56 5.26
CA ILE A 139 17.99 -1.58 4.60
C ILE A 139 18.17 -1.60 3.08
N TRP A 140 19.01 -0.75 2.50
CA TRP A 140 19.23 -0.69 1.05
C TRP A 140 19.85 -1.98 0.52
N VAL A 141 20.87 -2.53 1.18
CA VAL A 141 21.47 -3.81 0.80
C VAL A 141 20.44 -4.93 0.83
N THR A 142 19.56 -4.96 1.83
CA THR A 142 18.49 -5.94 1.92
C THR A 142 17.49 -5.82 0.76
N LEU A 143 17.09 -4.60 0.41
CA LEU A 143 16.21 -4.36 -0.73
C LEU A 143 16.84 -4.78 -2.06
N ILE A 144 18.11 -4.46 -2.27
CA ILE A 144 18.86 -4.88 -3.46
C ILE A 144 18.95 -6.41 -3.55
N ALA A 145 19.32 -7.07 -2.46
CA ALA A 145 19.38 -8.54 -2.40
C ALA A 145 18.02 -9.18 -2.68
N ASN A 146 16.94 -8.61 -2.12
CA ASN A 146 15.59 -9.08 -2.41
C ASN A 146 15.24 -8.95 -3.91
N LEU A 147 15.56 -7.82 -4.55
CA LEU A 147 15.32 -7.62 -5.99
C LEU A 147 16.13 -8.61 -6.84
N LEU A 148 17.39 -8.84 -6.51
CA LEU A 148 18.23 -9.81 -7.23
C LEU A 148 17.65 -11.22 -7.13
N LEU A 149 17.21 -11.64 -5.94
CA LEU A 149 16.57 -12.95 -5.75
C LEU A 149 15.25 -13.05 -6.53
N MET A 150 14.46 -11.99 -6.61
CA MET A 150 13.23 -11.96 -7.43
C MET A 150 13.54 -12.11 -8.93
N VAL A 151 14.60 -11.46 -9.42
CA VAL A 151 15.05 -11.61 -10.81
C VAL A 151 15.54 -13.03 -11.09
N MET A 152 16.33 -13.60 -10.17
CA MET A 152 16.79 -15.00 -10.25
C MET A 152 15.60 -15.96 -10.28
N GLN A 153 14.63 -15.80 -9.37
CA GLN A 153 13.43 -16.64 -9.31
C GLN A 153 12.66 -16.68 -10.64
N LYS A 154 12.56 -15.52 -11.33
CA LYS A 154 11.90 -15.43 -12.65
C LYS A 154 12.68 -16.11 -13.77
N ARG A 155 14.00 -16.22 -13.65
CA ARG A 155 14.87 -16.80 -14.69
C ARG A 155 15.10 -18.29 -14.55
N ILE A 156 14.92 -18.83 -13.35
CA ILE A 156 15.10 -20.25 -13.05
C ILE A 156 13.92 -21.03 -13.65
N LYS A 157 14.20 -22.11 -14.38
CA LYS A 157 13.19 -22.97 -15.01
C LYS A 157 12.30 -23.69 -13.99
N ARG A 158 12.84 -24.01 -12.83
CA ARG A 158 12.15 -24.76 -11.77
C ARG A 158 11.40 -23.83 -10.82
N ALA A 159 10.18 -24.19 -10.46
CA ALA A 159 9.38 -23.43 -9.50
C ALA A 159 9.95 -23.57 -8.08
N TRP A 160 10.67 -22.56 -7.62
CA TRP A 160 11.16 -22.44 -6.24
C TRP A 160 10.35 -21.41 -5.45
N SER A 161 10.06 -21.70 -4.20
CA SER A 161 9.57 -20.66 -3.31
C SER A 161 10.68 -19.62 -3.06
N PHE A 162 10.32 -18.37 -2.83
CA PHE A 162 11.30 -17.32 -2.58
C PHE A 162 12.21 -17.65 -1.39
N SER A 163 11.65 -18.18 -0.30
CA SER A 163 12.42 -18.54 0.90
C SER A 163 13.38 -19.70 0.66
N ALA A 164 12.98 -20.70 -0.12
CA ALA A 164 13.87 -21.80 -0.49
C ALA A 164 15.03 -21.29 -1.36
N LEU A 165 14.75 -20.46 -2.35
CA LEU A 165 15.77 -19.85 -3.19
C LEU A 165 16.74 -18.98 -2.37
N ALA A 166 16.23 -18.13 -1.47
CA ALA A 166 17.07 -17.30 -0.62
C ALA A 166 18.01 -18.13 0.28
N THR A 167 17.52 -19.25 0.80
CA THR A 167 18.33 -20.17 1.60
C THR A 167 19.41 -20.84 0.76
N MET A 168 19.06 -21.34 -0.43
CA MET A 168 20.02 -21.99 -1.32
C MET A 168 21.10 -21.04 -1.81
N VAL A 169 20.73 -19.83 -2.24
CA VAL A 169 21.72 -18.82 -2.65
C VAL A 169 22.66 -18.46 -1.50
N ARG A 170 22.17 -18.36 -0.26
CA ARG A 170 23.03 -18.13 0.91
C ARG A 170 24.08 -19.22 1.09
N ILE A 171 23.68 -20.48 0.95
CA ILE A 171 24.60 -21.62 1.02
C ILE A 171 25.61 -21.57 -0.11
N MET A 172 25.16 -21.34 -1.35
CA MET A 172 26.03 -21.27 -2.53
C MET A 172 27.07 -20.16 -2.45
N LEU A 173 26.70 -18.99 -1.93
CA LEU A 173 27.65 -17.89 -1.72
C LEU A 173 28.74 -18.25 -0.73
N MET A 174 28.44 -19.09 0.28
CA MET A 174 29.46 -19.58 1.23
C MET A 174 30.45 -20.56 0.58
N TYR A 175 30.03 -21.30 -0.43
CA TYR A 175 30.85 -22.31 -1.14
C TYR A 175 31.31 -21.87 -2.54
N TYR A 176 31.09 -20.61 -2.92
CA TYR A 176 31.45 -20.07 -4.25
C TYR A 176 30.86 -20.86 -5.43
N VAL A 177 29.70 -21.47 -5.25
CA VAL A 177 28.98 -22.20 -6.32
C VAL A 177 28.20 -21.23 -7.20
N ASN A 178 28.30 -21.42 -8.53
CA ASN A 178 27.50 -20.62 -9.46
C ASN A 178 26.01 -21.03 -9.40
N PRO A 179 25.10 -20.15 -8.99
CA PRO A 179 23.70 -20.49 -8.86
C PRO A 179 23.04 -20.91 -10.17
N TYR A 180 23.44 -20.33 -11.31
CA TYR A 180 22.82 -20.61 -12.60
C TYR A 180 23.11 -22.03 -13.08
N THR A 181 24.32 -22.55 -12.87
CA THR A 181 24.67 -23.94 -13.23
C THR A 181 24.04 -24.97 -12.30
N PHE A 182 23.64 -24.56 -11.10
CA PHE A 182 23.00 -25.46 -10.13
C PHE A 182 21.49 -25.59 -10.36
N PHE A 183 20.85 -24.55 -10.89
CA PHE A 183 19.39 -24.50 -11.09
C PHE A 183 18.93 -24.86 -12.50
N GLU A 184 19.87 -25.18 -13.43
CA GLU A 184 19.57 -25.76 -14.75
C GLU A 184 19.08 -27.21 -14.63
#